data_cf103ee96922c27fa05197ab1b180750
#
_entry.id   cf103ee96922c27fa05197ab1b180750
#
_cell.length_a   1.000
_cell.length_b   1.000
_cell.length_c   1.000
_cell.angle_alpha   90.00
_cell.angle_beta   90.00
_cell.angle_gamma   90.00
#
_symmetry.space_group_name_H-M   'P 1'
#
loop_
_entity.id
_entity.type
_entity.pdbx_description
1 polymer ?
#
loop_
_entity_poly.entity_id
_entity_poly.type
_entity_poly.pdbx_seq_one_letter_code
_entity_poly.pdbx_strand_id
1 'polypeptide(L)'
;MKICIISNLYPPSERGGAELVAQRVADELSSRGHDVFIITTMPFAGIKSLCPKVTEHYVERVYRFFPLNLYHLFNAHRFPHFLRLIWHVIDLFGPFPKSVIKRVLKDEEPDVVFTHNLKGLGMSSAFQIQKMGIRHIHTIHDVQLSVPSGILVCDQHKNREQISLVRRLYEKATKYAIGSPDVVISPSNFLAEFYQSRNFFPNSEIRVIPNPTPKYVSREERGTVSPSGPIKYLFVGQIEDHKGIGVLLKAVNNLSFPFELHIAGDGTSVQSVVKKAKLDSRIIFHGFISLEHIRKLMRNCDCVVLPSMCYENSPTVIYESFQVGTAVIASKIGGIPELVIDGENGLLVEPGNISELSEALSKFEKEREVFWNKSKEIQKSAERFSLKKYVDELEKIVASIK
;
A
#
# COMPACT_ATOMS: atom_id res chain seq x y z
N MET A 1 15.26 11.25 -19.85
CA MET A 1 14.13 10.53 -20.47
C MET A 1 12.85 11.25 -20.11
N LYS A 2 11.85 11.12 -20.99
CA LYS A 2 10.50 11.60 -20.71
C LYS A 2 9.65 10.44 -20.19
N ILE A 3 9.14 10.55 -18.96
CA ILE A 3 8.51 9.48 -18.20
C ILE A 3 7.06 9.85 -17.87
N CYS A 4 6.13 8.98 -18.22
CA CYS A 4 4.74 9.11 -17.82
C CYS A 4 4.45 8.20 -16.61
N ILE A 5 3.85 8.74 -15.55
CA ILE A 5 3.32 7.94 -14.45
C ILE A 5 1.79 8.03 -14.46
N ILE A 6 1.12 6.88 -14.51
CA ILE A 6 -0.35 6.79 -14.51
C ILE A 6 -0.80 6.15 -13.20
N SER A 7 -1.55 6.89 -12.41
CA SER A 7 -2.12 6.42 -11.14
C SER A 7 -3.57 6.91 -11.01
N ASN A 8 -4.45 6.05 -10.51
CA ASN A 8 -5.87 6.42 -10.35
C ASN A 8 -6.07 7.62 -9.43
N LEU A 9 -5.25 7.75 -8.41
CA LEU A 9 -5.21 8.89 -7.50
C LEU A 9 -3.77 9.42 -7.40
N TYR A 10 -3.65 10.72 -7.17
CA TYR A 10 -2.37 11.41 -6.99
C TYR A 10 -2.60 12.67 -6.14
N PRO A 11 -1.67 13.08 -5.28
CA PRO A 11 -1.84 14.22 -4.40
C PRO A 11 -2.42 15.47 -5.08
N PRO A 12 -3.28 16.25 -4.40
CA PRO A 12 -3.68 16.12 -2.99
C PRO A 12 -4.82 15.10 -2.74
N SER A 13 -5.08 14.19 -3.66
CA SER A 13 -6.18 13.21 -3.60
C SER A 13 -5.62 11.80 -3.45
N GLU A 14 -5.07 11.48 -2.29
CA GLU A 14 -4.56 10.15 -1.94
C GLU A 14 -5.43 9.46 -0.90
N ARG A 15 -5.40 8.11 -0.86
CA ARG A 15 -6.09 7.26 0.13
C ARG A 15 -5.21 6.21 0.77
N GLY A 16 -4.12 5.83 0.14
CA GLY A 16 -3.34 4.68 0.56
C GLY A 16 -1.87 4.75 0.19
N GLY A 17 -1.18 3.64 0.43
CA GLY A 17 0.26 3.54 0.19
C GLY A 17 0.65 3.56 -1.29
N ALA A 18 -0.20 3.07 -2.20
CA ALA A 18 0.10 2.98 -3.62
C ALA A 18 0.30 4.36 -4.27
N GLU A 19 -0.57 5.31 -3.95
CA GLU A 19 -0.51 6.69 -4.44
C GLU A 19 0.74 7.41 -3.93
N LEU A 20 1.08 7.17 -2.66
CA LEU A 20 2.31 7.70 -2.05
C LEU A 20 3.58 7.10 -2.68
N VAL A 21 3.54 5.82 -3.06
CA VAL A 21 4.65 5.20 -3.81
C VAL A 21 4.79 5.86 -5.18
N ALA A 22 3.70 6.04 -5.92
CA ALA A 22 3.72 6.70 -7.22
C ALA A 22 4.29 8.14 -7.13
N GLN A 23 3.87 8.91 -6.12
CA GLN A 23 4.40 10.25 -5.87
C GLN A 23 5.90 10.23 -5.56
N ARG A 24 6.34 9.40 -4.60
CA ARG A 24 7.76 9.31 -4.22
C ARG A 24 8.66 8.97 -5.40
N VAL A 25 8.18 8.05 -6.25
CA VAL A 25 8.90 7.66 -7.48
C VAL A 25 8.96 8.82 -8.46
N ALA A 26 7.86 9.57 -8.65
CA ALA A 26 7.83 10.75 -9.50
C ALA A 26 8.83 11.81 -9.01
N ASP A 27 8.75 12.17 -7.73
CA ASP A 27 9.62 13.18 -7.12
C ASP A 27 11.11 12.81 -7.26
N GLU A 28 11.46 11.54 -7.02
CA GLU A 28 12.85 11.07 -7.13
C GLU A 28 13.34 11.05 -8.59
N LEU A 29 12.52 10.58 -9.54
CA LEU A 29 12.86 10.60 -10.97
C LEU A 29 13.04 12.04 -11.47
N SER A 30 12.14 12.96 -11.10
CA SER A 30 12.27 14.39 -11.43
C SER A 30 13.55 14.99 -10.84
N SER A 31 13.89 14.64 -9.58
CA SER A 31 15.14 15.11 -8.94
C SER A 31 16.40 14.62 -9.63
N ARG A 32 16.33 13.50 -10.37
CA ARG A 32 17.41 12.95 -11.20
C ARG A 32 17.49 13.55 -12.60
N GLY A 33 16.64 14.53 -12.91
CA GLY A 33 16.64 15.25 -14.19
C GLY A 33 15.84 14.56 -15.30
N HIS A 34 14.94 13.64 -14.97
CA HIS A 34 13.97 13.13 -15.94
C HIS A 34 12.81 14.14 -16.11
N ASP A 35 12.26 14.24 -17.33
CA ASP A 35 11.02 14.97 -17.60
C ASP A 35 9.83 14.07 -17.22
N VAL A 36 9.26 14.27 -16.04
CA VAL A 36 8.18 13.44 -15.50
C VAL A 36 6.84 14.17 -15.62
N PHE A 37 5.83 13.46 -16.11
CA PHE A 37 4.45 13.94 -16.06
C PHE A 37 3.51 12.83 -15.58
N ILE A 38 2.38 13.26 -14.98
CA ILE A 38 1.43 12.37 -14.32
C ILE A 38 0.09 12.41 -15.06
N ILE A 39 -0.56 11.24 -15.20
CA ILE A 39 -1.97 11.16 -15.61
C ILE A 39 -2.76 10.56 -14.46
N THR A 40 -3.80 11.25 -14.00
CA THR A 40 -4.61 10.81 -12.86
C THR A 40 -6.06 11.27 -12.98
N THR A 41 -6.92 10.81 -12.06
CA THR A 41 -8.33 11.19 -12.04
C THR A 41 -8.61 12.40 -11.17
N MET A 42 -9.77 13.00 -11.39
CA MET A 42 -10.39 14.01 -10.52
C MET A 42 -11.90 13.75 -10.39
N PRO A 43 -12.54 14.19 -9.30
CA PRO A 43 -13.99 14.18 -9.19
C PRO A 43 -14.68 14.99 -10.30
N PHE A 44 -15.94 14.62 -10.62
CA PHE A 44 -16.72 15.39 -11.59
C PHE A 44 -16.93 16.83 -11.10
N ALA A 45 -16.49 17.78 -11.91
CA ALA A 45 -16.60 19.22 -11.67
C ALA A 45 -17.18 19.94 -12.92
N GLY A 46 -18.25 19.37 -13.50
CA GLY A 46 -18.87 19.84 -14.73
C GLY A 46 -18.18 19.29 -15.99
N ILE A 47 -18.72 19.66 -17.17
CA ILE A 47 -18.28 19.12 -18.48
C ILE A 47 -16.79 19.37 -18.74
N LYS A 48 -16.25 20.47 -18.27
CA LYS A 48 -14.80 20.78 -18.42
C LYS A 48 -13.89 19.77 -17.73
N SER A 49 -14.37 19.03 -16.72
CA SER A 49 -13.58 17.98 -16.07
C SER A 49 -13.41 16.71 -16.91
N LEU A 50 -14.14 16.57 -18.00
CA LEU A 50 -13.95 15.50 -18.98
C LEU A 50 -12.70 15.70 -19.84
N CYS A 51 -12.25 16.94 -20.00
CA CYS A 51 -10.97 17.24 -20.67
C CYS A 51 -9.82 17.23 -19.63
N PRO A 52 -8.64 16.72 -19.98
CA PRO A 52 -7.49 16.79 -19.10
C PRO A 52 -7.18 18.25 -18.72
N LYS A 53 -7.20 18.52 -17.41
CA LYS A 53 -6.74 19.79 -16.84
C LYS A 53 -5.31 19.60 -16.39
N VAL A 54 -4.39 20.40 -16.92
CA VAL A 54 -3.01 20.42 -16.48
C VAL A 54 -2.90 21.26 -15.21
N THR A 55 -2.28 20.71 -14.19
CA THR A 55 -1.89 21.39 -12.96
C THR A 55 -0.43 21.07 -12.68
N GLU A 56 0.27 21.97 -12.04
CA GLU A 56 1.61 21.71 -11.55
C GLU A 56 1.56 21.16 -10.12
N HIS A 57 2.39 20.18 -9.83
CA HIS A 57 2.62 19.65 -8.49
C HIS A 57 4.13 19.56 -8.30
N TYR A 58 4.70 20.45 -7.48
CA TYR A 58 6.14 20.70 -7.41
C TYR A 58 6.75 21.02 -8.77
N VAL A 59 7.36 20.06 -9.44
CA VAL A 59 7.98 20.18 -10.76
C VAL A 59 7.29 19.37 -11.85
N GLU A 60 6.35 18.49 -11.48
CA GLU A 60 5.64 17.64 -12.44
C GLU A 60 4.39 18.31 -13.02
N ARG A 61 4.16 18.05 -14.30
CA ARG A 61 2.90 18.35 -14.98
C ARG A 61 1.90 17.25 -14.68
N VAL A 62 0.73 17.57 -14.12
CA VAL A 62 -0.29 16.59 -13.74
C VAL A 62 -1.54 16.81 -14.58
N TYR A 63 -1.86 15.82 -15.42
CA TYR A 63 -3.06 15.76 -16.23
C TYR A 63 -4.20 15.11 -15.43
N ARG A 64 -5.20 15.88 -15.04
CA ARG A 64 -6.36 15.42 -14.23
C ARG A 64 -7.61 15.46 -15.06
N PHE A 65 -8.39 14.36 -15.08
CA PHE A 65 -9.69 14.32 -15.75
C PHE A 65 -10.68 13.42 -15.00
N PHE A 66 -11.99 13.64 -15.23
CA PHE A 66 -13.02 12.72 -14.75
C PHE A 66 -13.17 11.57 -15.74
N PRO A 67 -13.04 10.31 -15.32
CA PRO A 67 -12.95 9.14 -16.21
C PRO A 67 -14.28 8.71 -16.84
N LEU A 68 -15.31 9.56 -16.81
CA LEU A 68 -16.67 9.30 -17.33
C LEU A 68 -17.22 7.95 -16.86
N ASN A 69 -17.31 7.79 -15.55
CA ASN A 69 -17.97 6.66 -14.91
C ASN A 69 -19.16 7.16 -14.08
N LEU A 70 -20.00 6.27 -13.53
CA LEU A 70 -21.19 6.63 -12.74
C LEU A 70 -20.88 7.56 -11.57
N TYR A 71 -19.71 7.36 -10.94
CA TYR A 71 -19.22 8.19 -9.85
C TYR A 71 -17.68 8.09 -9.76
N HIS A 72 -17.08 9.06 -9.10
CA HIS A 72 -15.65 9.00 -8.79
C HIS A 72 -15.36 8.01 -7.65
N LEU A 73 -14.21 7.35 -7.69
CA LEU A 73 -13.81 6.33 -6.72
C LEU A 73 -13.98 6.76 -5.25
N PHE A 74 -13.77 8.03 -4.92
CA PHE A 74 -13.99 8.57 -3.58
C PHE A 74 -15.43 8.42 -3.07
N ASN A 75 -16.40 8.39 -3.96
CA ASN A 75 -17.81 8.33 -3.62
C ASN A 75 -18.39 6.91 -3.61
N ALA A 76 -17.56 5.88 -3.82
CA ALA A 76 -18.02 4.49 -3.95
C ALA A 76 -18.84 3.99 -2.75
N HIS A 77 -18.55 4.46 -1.53
CA HIS A 77 -19.26 4.09 -0.31
C HIS A 77 -20.71 4.57 -0.26
N ARG A 78 -21.06 5.60 -1.06
CA ARG A 78 -22.41 6.20 -1.10
C ARG A 78 -23.39 5.47 -2.00
N PHE A 79 -22.92 4.52 -2.81
CA PHE A 79 -23.73 3.86 -3.83
C PHE A 79 -24.04 2.41 -3.49
N PRO A 80 -25.25 1.92 -3.81
CA PRO A 80 -25.65 0.54 -3.58
C PRO A 80 -24.86 -0.46 -4.43
N HIS A 81 -24.85 -1.71 -4.00
CA HIS A 81 -24.01 -2.75 -4.60
C HIS A 81 -24.25 -2.99 -6.10
N PHE A 82 -25.49 -2.91 -6.57
CA PHE A 82 -25.79 -3.11 -8.00
C PHE A 82 -25.20 -2.00 -8.90
N LEU A 83 -25.19 -0.75 -8.45
CA LEU A 83 -24.54 0.35 -9.18
C LEU A 83 -23.02 0.20 -9.18
N ARG A 84 -22.44 -0.39 -8.11
CA ARG A 84 -21.00 -0.71 -8.08
C ARG A 84 -20.65 -1.75 -9.14
N LEU A 85 -21.52 -2.74 -9.40
CA LEU A 85 -21.29 -3.72 -10.45
C LEU A 85 -21.22 -3.05 -11.83
N ILE A 86 -22.20 -2.18 -12.16
CA ILE A 86 -22.20 -1.42 -13.42
C ILE A 86 -20.96 -0.54 -13.52
N TRP A 87 -20.60 0.14 -12.43
CA TRP A 87 -19.39 0.94 -12.34
C TRP A 87 -18.13 0.14 -12.69
N HIS A 88 -17.99 -1.11 -12.19
CA HIS A 88 -16.86 -1.98 -12.51
C HIS A 88 -16.82 -2.37 -13.99
N VAL A 89 -17.97 -2.61 -14.61
CA VAL A 89 -18.03 -2.92 -16.06
C VAL A 89 -17.56 -1.71 -16.88
N ILE A 90 -18.02 -0.51 -16.52
CA ILE A 90 -17.59 0.73 -17.19
C ILE A 90 -16.07 0.95 -16.97
N ASP A 91 -15.58 0.72 -15.76
CA ASP A 91 -14.16 0.87 -15.42
C ASP A 91 -13.27 -0.12 -16.20
N LEU A 92 -13.74 -1.35 -16.38
CA LEU A 92 -12.99 -2.38 -17.13
C LEU A 92 -12.92 -2.07 -18.63
N PHE A 93 -14.04 -1.66 -19.24
CA PHE A 93 -14.19 -1.64 -20.69
C PHE A 93 -14.47 -0.27 -21.30
N GLY A 94 -14.72 0.74 -20.46
CA GLY A 94 -15.08 2.09 -20.91
C GLY A 94 -14.06 2.66 -21.91
N PRO A 95 -14.50 3.19 -23.06
CA PRO A 95 -13.59 3.70 -24.10
C PRO A 95 -13.05 5.09 -23.78
N PHE A 96 -13.74 5.87 -22.94
CA PHE A 96 -13.42 7.26 -22.70
C PHE A 96 -12.05 7.48 -22.06
N PRO A 97 -11.69 6.83 -20.92
CA PRO A 97 -10.37 6.99 -20.33
C PRO A 97 -9.25 6.60 -21.29
N LYS A 98 -9.44 5.52 -22.06
CA LYS A 98 -8.47 5.08 -23.08
C LYS A 98 -8.19 6.13 -24.13
N SER A 99 -9.25 6.82 -24.61
CA SER A 99 -9.09 7.85 -25.64
C SER A 99 -8.39 9.10 -25.10
N VAL A 100 -8.68 9.48 -23.84
CA VAL A 100 -8.00 10.60 -23.17
C VAL A 100 -6.53 10.29 -22.96
N ILE A 101 -6.21 9.13 -22.38
CA ILE A 101 -4.83 8.69 -22.13
C ILE A 101 -4.06 8.60 -23.46
N LYS A 102 -4.65 7.96 -24.48
CA LYS A 102 -4.04 7.85 -25.82
C LYS A 102 -3.68 9.22 -26.39
N ARG A 103 -4.56 10.22 -26.24
CA ARG A 103 -4.30 11.58 -26.74
C ARG A 103 -3.13 12.20 -26.00
N VAL A 104 -3.15 12.20 -24.65
CA VAL A 104 -2.07 12.77 -23.85
C VAL A 104 -0.72 12.10 -24.16
N LEU A 105 -0.70 10.74 -24.26
CA LEU A 105 0.53 10.02 -24.60
C LEU A 105 1.03 10.30 -26.01
N LYS A 106 0.14 10.59 -26.97
CA LYS A 106 0.54 11.03 -28.31
C LYS A 106 1.11 12.44 -28.36
N ASP A 107 0.53 13.35 -27.54
CA ASP A 107 0.96 14.74 -27.48
C ASP A 107 2.27 14.89 -26.73
N GLU A 108 2.49 14.04 -25.71
CA GLU A 108 3.67 14.08 -24.84
C GLU A 108 4.82 13.17 -25.29
N GLU A 109 4.57 12.12 -26.06
CA GLU A 109 5.55 11.15 -26.59
C GLU A 109 6.56 10.66 -25.52
N PRO A 110 6.10 9.99 -24.43
CA PRO A 110 7.01 9.51 -23.40
C PRO A 110 7.85 8.32 -23.88
N ASP A 111 9.08 8.21 -23.37
CA ASP A 111 9.98 7.08 -23.58
C ASP A 111 9.49 5.81 -22.89
N VAL A 112 8.81 5.97 -21.72
CA VAL A 112 8.29 4.88 -20.90
C VAL A 112 7.06 5.33 -20.11
N VAL A 113 6.15 4.39 -19.89
CA VAL A 113 4.95 4.59 -19.06
C VAL A 113 5.01 3.65 -17.85
N PHE A 114 4.97 4.23 -16.66
CA PHE A 114 4.75 3.50 -15.41
C PHE A 114 3.27 3.57 -15.06
N THR A 115 2.64 2.41 -14.83
CA THR A 115 1.27 2.36 -14.34
C THR A 115 1.23 1.77 -12.93
N HIS A 116 0.44 2.39 -12.08
CA HIS A 116 0.13 1.89 -10.74
C HIS A 116 -1.32 1.41 -10.70
N ASN A 117 -2.08 1.69 -9.64
CA ASN A 117 -3.48 1.34 -9.57
C ASN A 117 -4.29 2.01 -10.70
N LEU A 118 -4.96 1.21 -11.53
CA LEU A 118 -5.77 1.68 -12.66
C LEU A 118 -7.29 1.64 -12.39
N LYS A 119 -7.71 1.09 -11.24
CA LYS A 119 -9.12 1.05 -10.85
C LYS A 119 -9.69 2.46 -10.68
N GLY A 120 -10.74 2.75 -11.42
CA GLY A 120 -11.36 4.08 -11.47
C GLY A 120 -10.78 5.01 -12.52
N LEU A 121 -9.68 4.64 -13.16
CA LEU A 121 -9.08 5.35 -14.30
C LEU A 121 -9.34 4.62 -15.62
N GLY A 122 -9.74 3.33 -15.53
CA GLY A 122 -9.99 2.46 -16.67
C GLY A 122 -8.87 1.42 -16.87
N MET A 123 -9.09 0.20 -16.38
CA MET A 123 -8.07 -0.86 -16.41
C MET A 123 -7.58 -1.18 -17.82
N SER A 124 -8.46 -1.11 -18.83
CA SER A 124 -8.08 -1.35 -20.24
C SER A 124 -7.17 -0.26 -20.85
N SER A 125 -6.85 0.78 -20.11
CA SER A 125 -5.82 1.76 -20.49
C SER A 125 -4.43 1.13 -20.58
N ALA A 126 -4.12 0.10 -19.77
CA ALA A 126 -2.89 -0.66 -19.86
C ALA A 126 -2.72 -1.31 -21.22
N PHE A 127 -3.77 -2.01 -21.69
CA PHE A 127 -3.75 -2.62 -23.02
C PHE A 127 -3.63 -1.59 -24.17
N GLN A 128 -4.19 -0.38 -23.97
CA GLN A 128 -4.04 0.70 -24.95
C GLN A 128 -2.58 1.19 -25.03
N ILE A 129 -1.86 1.31 -23.91
CA ILE A 129 -0.44 1.68 -23.87
C ILE A 129 0.39 0.67 -24.66
N GLN A 130 0.18 -0.64 -24.40
CA GLN A 130 0.85 -1.72 -25.10
C GLN A 130 0.60 -1.68 -26.62
N LYS A 131 -0.63 -1.37 -27.05
CA LYS A 131 -0.98 -1.19 -28.48
C LYS A 131 -0.28 -0.01 -29.15
N MET A 132 0.17 0.96 -28.38
CA MET A 132 0.93 2.11 -28.90
C MET A 132 2.42 1.80 -29.06
N GLY A 133 2.89 0.64 -28.58
CA GLY A 133 4.29 0.24 -28.64
C GLY A 133 5.19 1.05 -27.70
N ILE A 134 4.62 1.68 -26.67
CA ILE A 134 5.38 2.43 -25.67
C ILE A 134 5.83 1.43 -24.59
N ARG A 135 7.08 1.51 -24.15
CA ARG A 135 7.59 0.71 -23.02
C ARG A 135 6.69 0.85 -21.82
N HIS A 136 6.20 -0.28 -21.28
CA HIS A 136 5.19 -0.27 -20.25
C HIS A 136 5.62 -1.09 -19.03
N ILE A 137 5.75 -0.44 -17.90
CA ILE A 137 6.03 -1.05 -16.60
C ILE A 137 4.80 -0.89 -15.71
N HIS A 138 4.28 -2.00 -15.19
CA HIS A 138 3.11 -1.99 -14.30
C HIS A 138 3.50 -2.42 -12.89
N THR A 139 3.22 -1.57 -11.89
CA THR A 139 3.41 -1.92 -10.48
C THR A 139 2.09 -2.40 -9.88
N ILE A 140 2.05 -3.66 -9.46
CA ILE A 140 0.93 -4.22 -8.70
C ILE A 140 1.06 -3.85 -7.23
N HIS A 141 -0.04 -3.41 -6.61
CA HIS A 141 -0.03 -2.99 -5.20
C HIS A 141 -0.90 -3.88 -4.30
N ASP A 142 -1.91 -4.52 -4.87
CA ASP A 142 -2.87 -5.33 -4.16
C ASP A 142 -3.46 -6.44 -5.05
N VAL A 143 -4.44 -7.17 -4.55
CA VAL A 143 -5.09 -8.29 -5.25
C VAL A 143 -6.30 -7.86 -6.10
N GLN A 144 -6.48 -6.57 -6.40
CA GLN A 144 -7.70 -6.03 -7.02
C GLN A 144 -7.99 -6.57 -8.43
N LEU A 145 -6.97 -7.03 -9.18
CA LEU A 145 -7.21 -7.65 -10.49
C LEU A 145 -7.89 -9.02 -10.38
N SER A 146 -7.84 -9.66 -9.20
CA SER A 146 -8.52 -10.93 -8.90
C SER A 146 -9.70 -10.75 -7.95
N VAL A 147 -9.59 -9.81 -6.98
CA VAL A 147 -10.59 -9.53 -5.97
C VAL A 147 -11.00 -8.06 -6.08
N PRO A 148 -12.22 -7.73 -6.54
CA PRO A 148 -12.63 -6.34 -6.81
C PRO A 148 -12.47 -5.38 -5.63
N SER A 149 -12.56 -5.87 -4.38
CA SER A 149 -12.31 -5.06 -3.19
C SER A 149 -10.84 -4.67 -3.00
N GLY A 150 -9.90 -5.44 -3.56
CA GLY A 150 -8.47 -5.35 -3.26
C GLY A 150 -8.07 -5.94 -1.91
N ILE A 151 -9.04 -6.46 -1.14
CA ILE A 151 -8.84 -7.01 0.20
C ILE A 151 -9.19 -8.50 0.20
N LEU A 152 -8.25 -9.33 0.63
CA LEU A 152 -8.41 -10.77 0.80
C LEU A 152 -8.19 -11.11 2.27
N VAL A 153 -9.23 -11.59 2.95
CA VAL A 153 -9.18 -11.98 4.36
C VAL A 153 -8.71 -13.44 4.48
N CYS A 154 -7.98 -13.77 5.53
CA CYS A 154 -7.35 -15.08 5.74
C CYS A 154 -8.28 -16.28 5.50
N ASP A 155 -9.48 -16.26 6.07
CA ASP A 155 -10.44 -17.35 5.94
C ASP A 155 -10.96 -17.57 4.51
N GLN A 156 -10.99 -16.51 3.70
CA GLN A 156 -11.42 -16.57 2.30
C GLN A 156 -10.39 -17.23 1.39
N HIS A 157 -9.11 -17.31 1.82
CA HIS A 157 -8.08 -17.96 1.01
C HIS A 157 -8.02 -19.47 1.21
N LYS A 158 -8.37 -19.97 2.40
CA LYS A 158 -8.42 -21.40 2.69
C LYS A 158 -9.44 -22.14 1.77
N ASN A 159 -10.47 -21.43 1.31
CA ASN A 159 -11.45 -21.92 0.33
C ASN A 159 -11.01 -21.70 -1.14
N ARG A 160 -9.74 -21.94 -1.47
CA ARG A 160 -9.18 -21.81 -2.84
C ARG A 160 -9.97 -22.61 -3.90
N GLU A 161 -10.59 -23.70 -3.53
CA GLU A 161 -11.33 -24.58 -4.43
C GLU A 161 -12.70 -24.01 -4.85
N GLN A 162 -13.24 -23.05 -4.10
CA GLN A 162 -14.53 -22.41 -4.40
C GLN A 162 -14.39 -20.95 -4.89
N ILE A 163 -13.54 -20.74 -5.91
CA ILE A 163 -13.60 -19.44 -6.61
C ILE A 163 -14.95 -19.37 -7.31
N SER A 164 -15.83 -18.45 -6.86
CA SER A 164 -17.14 -18.27 -7.46
C SER A 164 -17.02 -18.00 -8.97
N LEU A 165 -18.01 -18.45 -9.75
CA LEU A 165 -18.06 -18.20 -11.19
C LEU A 165 -17.89 -16.70 -11.51
N VAL A 166 -18.49 -15.84 -10.71
CA VAL A 166 -18.38 -14.37 -10.83
C VAL A 166 -16.93 -13.91 -10.72
N ARG A 167 -16.16 -14.45 -9.76
CA ARG A 167 -14.75 -14.11 -9.61
C ARG A 167 -13.91 -14.60 -10.80
N ARG A 168 -14.18 -15.80 -11.32
CA ARG A 168 -13.49 -16.32 -12.53
C ARG A 168 -13.76 -15.42 -13.74
N LEU A 169 -14.99 -14.98 -13.93
CA LEU A 169 -15.35 -14.05 -15.00
C LEU A 169 -14.65 -12.70 -14.82
N TYR A 170 -14.61 -12.18 -13.59
CA TYR A 170 -13.89 -10.95 -13.29
C TYR A 170 -12.39 -11.08 -13.57
N GLU A 171 -11.73 -12.16 -13.11
CA GLU A 171 -10.33 -12.42 -13.43
C GLU A 171 -10.06 -12.51 -14.93
N LYS A 172 -10.95 -13.16 -15.69
CA LYS A 172 -10.84 -13.23 -17.15
C LYS A 172 -10.92 -11.85 -17.80
N ALA A 173 -11.84 -11.01 -17.31
CA ALA A 173 -12.04 -9.67 -17.81
C ALA A 173 -10.85 -8.75 -17.47
N THR A 174 -10.33 -8.81 -16.24
CA THR A 174 -9.17 -8.02 -15.81
C THR A 174 -7.88 -8.44 -16.49
N LYS A 175 -7.65 -9.75 -16.71
CA LYS A 175 -6.52 -10.25 -17.49
C LYS A 175 -6.52 -9.68 -18.91
N TYR A 176 -7.69 -9.68 -19.55
CA TYR A 176 -7.83 -9.10 -20.89
C TYR A 176 -7.58 -7.59 -20.88
N ALA A 177 -8.11 -6.90 -19.87
CA ALA A 177 -8.01 -5.43 -19.76
C ALA A 177 -6.58 -4.96 -19.46
N ILE A 178 -5.85 -5.66 -18.59
CA ILE A 178 -4.48 -5.29 -18.20
C ILE A 178 -3.45 -5.74 -19.24
N GLY A 179 -3.72 -6.85 -19.96
CA GLY A 179 -2.79 -7.42 -20.93
C GLY A 179 -1.50 -7.93 -20.30
N SER A 180 -0.40 -7.75 -21.03
CA SER A 180 0.96 -8.10 -20.58
C SER A 180 1.89 -6.90 -20.78
N PRO A 181 2.06 -6.05 -19.78
CA PRO A 181 3.12 -5.03 -19.75
C PRO A 181 4.50 -5.67 -19.98
N ASP A 182 5.49 -4.91 -20.45
CA ASP A 182 6.85 -5.46 -20.66
C ASP A 182 7.42 -5.98 -19.34
N VAL A 183 7.26 -5.22 -18.26
CA VAL A 183 7.66 -5.61 -16.91
C VAL A 183 6.54 -5.35 -15.91
N VAL A 184 6.35 -6.31 -15.01
CA VAL A 184 5.47 -6.15 -13.83
C VAL A 184 6.32 -6.11 -12.58
N ILE A 185 6.16 -5.07 -11.79
CA ILE A 185 6.82 -4.92 -10.48
C ILE A 185 5.86 -5.38 -9.40
N SER A 186 6.31 -6.31 -8.57
CA SER A 186 5.59 -6.78 -7.40
C SER A 186 6.31 -6.35 -6.11
N PRO A 187 5.61 -5.85 -5.09
CA PRO A 187 6.24 -5.45 -3.83
C PRO A 187 6.65 -6.63 -2.94
N SER A 188 6.24 -7.86 -3.28
CA SER A 188 6.56 -9.09 -2.54
C SER A 188 6.50 -10.32 -3.45
N ASN A 189 7.20 -11.39 -3.05
CA ASN A 189 7.09 -12.69 -3.70
C ASN A 189 5.66 -13.24 -3.57
N PHE A 190 5.04 -13.06 -2.39
CA PHE A 190 3.65 -13.44 -2.17
C PHE A 190 2.72 -12.90 -3.27
N LEU A 191 2.77 -11.62 -3.58
CA LEU A 191 1.87 -11.01 -4.57
C LEU A 191 2.25 -11.42 -6.00
N ALA A 192 3.54 -11.59 -6.31
CA ALA A 192 4.00 -12.12 -7.58
C ALA A 192 3.45 -13.53 -7.82
N GLU A 193 3.63 -14.44 -6.88
CA GLU A 193 3.13 -15.82 -6.95
C GLU A 193 1.59 -15.88 -6.99
N PHE A 194 0.93 -14.98 -6.25
CA PHE A 194 -0.53 -14.87 -6.28
C PHE A 194 -1.06 -14.63 -7.69
N TYR A 195 -0.43 -13.75 -8.47
CA TYR A 195 -0.85 -13.46 -9.83
C TYR A 195 -0.34 -14.48 -10.85
N GLN A 196 0.90 -14.96 -10.72
CA GLN A 196 1.47 -15.99 -11.59
C GLN A 196 0.67 -17.29 -11.52
N SER A 197 0.31 -17.75 -10.30
CA SER A 197 -0.50 -18.98 -10.12
C SER A 197 -1.90 -18.90 -10.72
N ARG A 198 -2.34 -17.70 -11.10
CA ARG A 198 -3.61 -17.41 -11.76
C ARG A 198 -3.45 -17.07 -13.24
N ASN A 199 -2.25 -17.24 -13.81
CA ASN A 199 -1.94 -16.90 -15.19
C ASN A 199 -2.26 -15.44 -15.57
N PHE A 200 -1.92 -14.49 -14.69
CA PHE A 200 -1.84 -13.08 -15.05
C PHE A 200 -0.47 -12.79 -15.67
N PHE A 201 -0.43 -11.83 -16.59
CA PHE A 201 0.80 -11.33 -17.22
C PHE A 201 1.65 -12.42 -17.90
N PRO A 202 1.07 -13.25 -18.76
CA PRO A 202 1.76 -14.44 -19.30
C PRO A 202 3.02 -14.12 -20.11
N ASN A 203 3.13 -12.92 -20.67
CA ASN A 203 4.24 -12.48 -21.51
C ASN A 203 5.10 -11.37 -20.85
N SER A 204 4.86 -11.08 -19.57
CA SER A 204 5.60 -10.04 -18.85
C SER A 204 6.75 -10.65 -18.07
N GLU A 205 7.85 -9.91 -17.96
CA GLU A 205 8.85 -10.18 -16.96
C GLU A 205 8.34 -9.70 -15.59
N ILE A 206 8.36 -10.55 -14.56
CA ILE A 206 7.95 -10.16 -13.20
C ILE A 206 9.19 -9.96 -12.34
N ARG A 207 9.30 -8.76 -11.76
CA ARG A 207 10.37 -8.36 -10.84
C ARG A 207 9.80 -8.09 -9.46
N VAL A 208 10.44 -8.65 -8.43
CA VAL A 208 10.08 -8.38 -7.05
C VAL A 208 10.95 -7.25 -6.51
N ILE A 209 10.34 -6.09 -6.27
CA ILE A 209 10.99 -4.91 -5.72
C ILE A 209 10.09 -4.37 -4.61
N PRO A 210 10.50 -4.50 -3.34
CA PRO A 210 9.71 -4.00 -2.21
C PRO A 210 9.42 -2.50 -2.32
N ASN A 211 8.25 -2.07 -1.81
CA ASN A 211 7.88 -0.66 -1.84
C ASN A 211 8.95 0.24 -1.22
N PRO A 212 9.18 1.43 -1.78
CA PRO A 212 10.18 2.35 -1.26
C PRO A 212 9.72 3.01 0.03
N THR A 213 10.63 3.12 0.99
CA THR A 213 10.42 3.95 2.19
C THR A 213 10.34 5.43 1.85
N PRO A 214 9.63 6.24 2.65
CA PRO A 214 9.70 7.68 2.54
C PRO A 214 11.15 8.18 2.68
N LYS A 215 11.49 9.26 1.97
CA LYS A 215 12.77 9.94 2.18
C LYS A 215 12.86 10.43 3.64
N TYR A 216 13.81 9.94 4.39
CA TYR A 216 13.96 10.30 5.80
C TYR A 216 14.82 11.57 5.91
N VAL A 217 14.27 12.61 6.48
CA VAL A 217 14.93 13.94 6.56
C VAL A 217 15.69 14.14 7.89
N SER A 218 15.36 13.40 8.95
CA SER A 218 16.03 13.58 10.24
C SER A 218 16.80 12.34 10.66
N ARG A 219 18.07 12.56 11.09
CA ARG A 219 18.95 11.56 11.69
C ARG A 219 18.76 11.44 13.21
N GLU A 220 17.58 11.80 13.74
CA GLU A 220 17.34 11.60 15.16
C GLU A 220 17.31 10.11 15.47
N GLU A 221 18.36 9.66 16.11
CA GLU A 221 18.51 8.28 16.56
C GLU A 221 17.55 8.00 17.71
N ARG A 222 17.08 6.77 17.81
CA ARG A 222 16.39 6.27 19.00
C ARG A 222 17.38 6.32 20.17
N GLY A 223 16.91 6.70 21.36
CA GLY A 223 17.77 6.75 22.54
C GLY A 223 18.53 5.43 22.77
N THR A 224 19.73 5.51 23.30
CA THR A 224 20.58 4.32 23.54
C THR A 224 20.18 3.51 24.78
N VAL A 225 19.31 4.06 25.62
CA VAL A 225 18.82 3.44 26.85
C VAL A 225 17.36 3.07 26.70
N SER A 226 17.01 1.82 27.01
CA SER A 226 15.64 1.35 27.04
C SER A 226 14.83 2.19 28.04
N PRO A 227 13.62 2.70 27.66
CA PRO A 227 12.81 3.48 28.58
C PRO A 227 12.43 2.67 29.81
N SER A 228 12.47 3.30 30.97
CA SER A 228 11.88 2.77 32.20
C SER A 228 10.34 2.98 32.19
N GLY A 229 9.62 2.13 32.92
CA GLY A 229 8.17 2.24 33.05
C GLY A 229 7.37 1.30 32.11
N PRO A 230 6.06 1.56 31.92
CA PRO A 230 5.19 0.70 31.12
C PRO A 230 5.72 0.51 29.71
N ILE A 231 5.60 -0.72 29.20
CA ILE A 231 5.94 -1.00 27.80
C ILE A 231 4.92 -0.32 26.88
N LYS A 232 5.39 0.25 25.76
CA LYS A 232 4.57 1.03 24.82
C LYS A 232 4.42 0.32 23.49
N TYR A 233 3.21 -0.11 23.21
CA TYR A 233 2.83 -0.69 21.92
C TYR A 233 2.15 0.38 21.06
N LEU A 234 2.35 0.32 19.75
CA LEU A 234 1.75 1.25 18.79
C LEU A 234 1.06 0.51 17.66
N PHE A 235 -0.21 0.80 17.44
CA PHE A 235 -0.94 0.45 16.23
C PHE A 235 -1.06 1.68 15.33
N VAL A 236 -0.66 1.56 14.06
CA VAL A 236 -0.82 2.61 13.05
C VAL A 236 -1.47 2.04 11.80
N GLY A 237 -2.55 2.67 11.34
CA GLY A 237 -3.20 2.31 10.09
C GLY A 237 -4.70 2.57 10.07
N GLN A 238 -5.36 1.99 9.07
CA GLN A 238 -6.82 2.02 9.02
C GLN A 238 -7.40 1.24 10.19
N ILE A 239 -8.31 1.87 10.93
CA ILE A 239 -9.01 1.25 12.07
C ILE A 239 -10.20 0.46 11.54
N GLU A 240 -9.90 -0.70 10.97
CA GLU A 240 -10.83 -1.62 10.33
C GLU A 240 -10.67 -3.02 10.89
N ASP A 241 -11.75 -3.82 10.88
CA ASP A 241 -11.73 -5.18 11.44
C ASP A 241 -10.70 -6.08 10.75
N HIS A 242 -10.55 -5.97 9.43
CA HIS A 242 -9.57 -6.73 8.67
C HIS A 242 -8.10 -6.36 8.98
N LYS A 243 -7.84 -5.22 9.60
CA LYS A 243 -6.52 -4.81 10.13
C LYS A 243 -6.25 -5.37 11.54
N GLY A 244 -7.22 -6.11 12.11
CA GLY A 244 -7.05 -6.84 13.35
C GLY A 244 -7.10 -5.99 14.62
N ILE A 245 -7.62 -4.75 14.55
CA ILE A 245 -7.73 -3.90 15.74
C ILE A 245 -8.54 -4.57 16.86
N GLY A 246 -9.62 -5.28 16.51
CA GLY A 246 -10.42 -6.04 17.46
C GLY A 246 -9.66 -7.21 18.12
N VAL A 247 -8.75 -7.84 17.37
CA VAL A 247 -7.87 -8.92 17.90
C VAL A 247 -6.88 -8.30 18.89
N LEU A 248 -6.24 -7.17 18.55
CA LEU A 248 -5.30 -6.49 19.43
C LEU A 248 -5.96 -6.05 20.74
N LEU A 249 -7.14 -5.41 20.67
CA LEU A 249 -7.87 -4.97 21.86
C LEU A 249 -8.27 -6.12 22.79
N LYS A 250 -8.51 -7.32 22.25
CA LYS A 250 -8.76 -8.53 23.05
C LYS A 250 -7.45 -9.08 23.63
N ALA A 251 -6.38 -9.09 22.84
CA ALA A 251 -5.10 -9.61 23.27
C ALA A 251 -4.50 -8.83 24.45
N VAL A 252 -4.55 -7.50 24.42
CA VAL A 252 -4.02 -6.66 25.53
C VAL A 252 -4.81 -6.81 26.83
N ASN A 253 -6.07 -7.27 26.80
CA ASN A 253 -6.81 -7.55 28.02
C ASN A 253 -6.23 -8.73 28.84
N ASN A 254 -5.46 -9.62 28.19
CA ASN A 254 -4.85 -10.77 28.83
C ASN A 254 -3.49 -10.45 29.48
N LEU A 255 -3.00 -9.20 29.31
CA LEU A 255 -1.69 -8.79 29.83
C LEU A 255 -1.79 -8.42 31.31
N SER A 256 -0.88 -8.99 32.12
CA SER A 256 -0.81 -8.79 33.57
C SER A 256 0.24 -7.77 34.01
N PHE A 257 1.05 -7.26 33.09
CA PHE A 257 2.09 -6.25 33.35
C PHE A 257 1.63 -4.84 32.94
N PRO A 258 2.28 -3.77 33.43
CA PRO A 258 1.97 -2.40 33.02
C PRO A 258 2.33 -2.15 31.54
N PHE A 259 1.38 -1.62 30.78
CA PHE A 259 1.58 -1.26 29.36
C PHE A 259 0.79 0.00 28.99
N GLU A 260 1.18 0.63 27.87
CA GLU A 260 0.42 1.62 27.14
C GLU A 260 0.21 1.13 25.70
N LEU A 261 -1.04 1.20 25.21
CA LEU A 261 -1.36 0.93 23.81
C LEU A 261 -1.76 2.22 23.11
N HIS A 262 -0.88 2.74 22.27
CA HIS A 262 -1.15 3.88 21.41
C HIS A 262 -1.80 3.41 20.10
N ILE A 263 -2.89 4.08 19.70
CA ILE A 263 -3.62 3.77 18.46
C ILE A 263 -3.74 5.04 17.64
N ALA A 264 -3.17 5.03 16.43
CA ALA A 264 -3.22 6.15 15.48
C ALA A 264 -3.83 5.72 14.15
N GLY A 265 -4.83 6.47 13.67
CA GLY A 265 -5.51 6.21 12.41
C GLY A 265 -6.98 6.61 12.43
N ASP A 266 -7.67 6.24 11.34
CA ASP A 266 -9.11 6.45 11.17
C ASP A 266 -9.72 5.23 10.46
N GLY A 267 -11.05 5.06 10.58
CA GLY A 267 -11.77 3.95 9.96
C GLY A 267 -13.13 3.68 10.57
N THR A 268 -13.81 2.66 10.06
CA THR A 268 -15.18 2.34 10.47
C THR A 268 -15.28 1.82 11.91
N SER A 269 -14.20 1.24 12.45
CA SER A 269 -14.15 0.67 13.82
C SER A 269 -13.66 1.67 14.89
N VAL A 270 -13.48 2.97 14.57
CA VAL A 270 -13.03 4.02 15.50
C VAL A 270 -13.91 4.11 16.74
N GLN A 271 -15.23 4.03 16.60
CA GLN A 271 -16.13 4.13 17.75
C GLN A 271 -15.89 3.03 18.80
N SER A 272 -15.55 1.83 18.37
CA SER A 272 -15.21 0.72 19.27
C SER A 272 -13.92 0.98 20.04
N VAL A 273 -12.91 1.54 19.36
CA VAL A 273 -11.63 1.94 19.98
C VAL A 273 -11.83 3.06 21.00
N VAL A 274 -12.55 4.11 20.64
CA VAL A 274 -12.84 5.25 21.54
C VAL A 274 -13.61 4.78 22.77
N LYS A 275 -14.61 3.89 22.61
CA LYS A 275 -15.33 3.29 23.73
C LYS A 275 -14.39 2.53 24.66
N LYS A 276 -13.47 1.74 24.10
CA LYS A 276 -12.51 0.94 24.88
C LYS A 276 -11.52 1.86 25.61
N ALA A 277 -10.98 2.89 24.95
CA ALA A 277 -10.05 3.85 25.55
C ALA A 277 -10.68 4.65 26.74
N LYS A 278 -12.00 4.89 26.69
CA LYS A 278 -12.72 5.50 27.80
C LYS A 278 -12.84 4.58 29.04
N LEU A 279 -12.78 3.27 28.84
CA LEU A 279 -12.92 2.26 29.90
C LEU A 279 -11.58 1.76 30.42
N ASP A 280 -10.50 1.95 29.67
CA ASP A 280 -9.17 1.48 30.01
C ASP A 280 -8.13 2.57 29.69
N SER A 281 -7.64 3.24 30.72
CA SER A 281 -6.68 4.35 30.60
C SER A 281 -5.33 3.97 30.00
N ARG A 282 -5.03 2.67 29.90
CA ARG A 282 -3.82 2.18 29.24
C ARG A 282 -3.91 2.27 27.71
N ILE A 283 -5.12 2.51 27.16
CA ILE A 283 -5.36 2.62 25.70
C ILE A 283 -5.50 4.10 25.35
N ILE A 284 -4.59 4.59 24.51
CA ILE A 284 -4.47 5.99 24.13
C ILE A 284 -4.78 6.13 22.64
N PHE A 285 -5.92 6.73 22.32
CA PHE A 285 -6.35 6.96 20.95
C PHE A 285 -5.95 8.35 20.47
N HIS A 286 -5.17 8.43 19.39
CA HIS A 286 -4.65 9.67 18.81
C HIS A 286 -5.48 10.20 17.64
N GLY A 287 -6.39 9.38 17.07
CA GLY A 287 -7.07 9.74 15.82
C GLY A 287 -6.13 9.76 14.61
N PHE A 288 -6.54 10.47 13.57
CA PHE A 288 -5.71 10.69 12.40
C PHE A 288 -4.68 11.79 12.68
N ILE A 289 -3.41 11.47 12.57
CA ILE A 289 -2.28 12.37 12.86
C ILE A 289 -1.30 12.40 11.68
N SER A 290 -0.46 13.46 11.64
CA SER A 290 0.52 13.63 10.57
C SER A 290 1.61 12.56 10.58
N LEU A 291 2.24 12.30 9.43
CA LEU A 291 3.36 11.37 9.30
C LEU A 291 4.52 11.69 10.26
N GLU A 292 4.77 12.97 10.51
CA GLU A 292 5.80 13.41 11.47
C GLU A 292 5.46 12.95 12.90
N HIS A 293 4.20 13.12 13.33
CA HIS A 293 3.74 12.64 14.63
C HIS A 293 3.76 11.11 14.72
N ILE A 294 3.39 10.40 13.64
CA ILE A 294 3.48 8.93 13.59
C ILE A 294 4.94 8.48 13.82
N ARG A 295 5.90 9.09 13.13
CA ARG A 295 7.32 8.77 13.31
C ARG A 295 7.82 9.05 14.72
N LYS A 296 7.38 10.15 15.32
CA LYS A 296 7.71 10.48 16.72
C LYS A 296 7.14 9.41 17.66
N LEU A 297 5.89 8.97 17.45
CA LEU A 297 5.31 7.88 18.23
C LEU A 297 6.07 6.57 18.02
N MET A 298 6.40 6.20 16.78
CA MET A 298 7.17 4.98 16.50
C MET A 298 8.52 4.97 17.24
N ARG A 299 9.24 6.10 17.27
CA ARG A 299 10.50 6.20 18.03
C ARG A 299 10.34 6.06 19.53
N ASN A 300 9.23 6.58 20.06
CA ASN A 300 8.98 6.62 21.51
C ASN A 300 8.26 5.35 22.02
N CYS A 301 7.74 4.51 21.13
CA CYS A 301 7.14 3.23 21.47
C CYS A 301 8.19 2.12 21.39
N ASP A 302 7.97 1.06 22.14
CA ASP A 302 8.86 -0.09 22.16
C ASP A 302 8.66 -0.97 20.93
N CYS A 303 7.42 -1.10 20.49
CA CYS A 303 7.04 -2.01 19.40
C CYS A 303 5.85 -1.46 18.61
N VAL A 304 5.87 -1.65 17.29
CA VAL A 304 4.69 -1.47 16.42
C VAL A 304 3.98 -2.80 16.27
N VAL A 305 2.65 -2.82 16.40
CA VAL A 305 1.85 -4.04 16.31
C VAL A 305 0.96 -3.97 15.07
N LEU A 306 1.11 -4.95 14.15
CA LEU A 306 0.35 -5.08 12.90
C LEU A 306 -0.37 -6.43 12.85
N PRO A 307 -1.52 -6.59 13.56
CA PRO A 307 -2.20 -7.87 13.72
C PRO A 307 -3.20 -8.13 12.58
N SER A 308 -2.81 -7.83 11.33
CA SER A 308 -3.68 -7.90 10.17
C SER A 308 -4.28 -9.29 9.96
N MET A 309 -5.57 -9.33 9.66
CA MET A 309 -6.31 -10.52 9.26
C MET A 309 -6.46 -10.64 7.74
N CYS A 310 -6.08 -9.63 7.00
CA CYS A 310 -6.04 -9.64 5.54
C CYS A 310 -4.62 -9.84 5.03
N TYR A 311 -4.52 -10.36 3.81
CA TYR A 311 -3.24 -10.51 3.13
C TYR A 311 -2.66 -9.14 2.82
N GLU A 312 -1.62 -8.77 3.54
CA GLU A 312 -0.81 -7.59 3.30
C GLU A 312 0.27 -7.91 2.26
N ASN A 313 0.45 -7.04 1.29
CA ASN A 313 1.43 -7.30 0.24
C ASN A 313 2.81 -6.75 0.62
N SER A 314 2.84 -5.50 1.12
CA SER A 314 4.09 -4.82 1.49
C SER A 314 3.73 -3.59 2.35
N PRO A 315 3.34 -3.80 3.63
CA PRO A 315 2.80 -2.74 4.46
C PRO A 315 3.88 -1.71 4.83
N THR A 316 3.68 -0.46 4.40
CA THR A 316 4.66 0.62 4.57
C THR A 316 4.97 0.93 6.03
N VAL A 317 4.02 0.67 6.94
CA VAL A 317 4.20 0.88 8.37
C VAL A 317 5.36 0.05 8.96
N ILE A 318 5.63 -1.13 8.41
CA ILE A 318 6.79 -1.96 8.83
C ILE A 318 8.09 -1.27 8.44
N TYR A 319 8.19 -0.77 7.21
CA TYR A 319 9.37 -0.03 6.76
C TYR A 319 9.61 1.25 7.57
N GLU A 320 8.51 1.98 7.84
CA GLU A 320 8.54 3.22 8.61
C GLU A 320 8.98 2.95 10.06
N SER A 321 8.53 1.83 10.65
CA SER A 321 8.98 1.36 11.96
C SER A 321 10.47 1.02 11.97
N PHE A 322 10.93 0.27 10.98
CA PHE A 322 12.35 -0.09 10.87
C PHE A 322 13.25 1.12 10.62
N GLN A 323 12.80 2.12 9.85
CA GLN A 323 13.58 3.34 9.64
C GLN A 323 13.92 4.09 10.94
N VAL A 324 13.06 3.99 11.94
CA VAL A 324 13.30 4.58 13.26
C VAL A 324 13.88 3.60 14.28
N GLY A 325 14.19 2.38 13.86
CA GLY A 325 14.81 1.34 14.70
C GLY A 325 13.82 0.67 15.66
N THR A 326 12.52 0.70 15.36
CA THR A 326 11.48 0.09 16.20
C THR A 326 11.07 -1.27 15.65
N ALA A 327 11.12 -2.29 16.49
CA ALA A 327 10.72 -3.66 16.16
C ALA A 327 9.20 -3.76 15.93
N VAL A 328 8.77 -4.86 15.29
CA VAL A 328 7.37 -5.06 14.91
C VAL A 328 6.88 -6.43 15.42
N ILE A 329 5.66 -6.47 15.98
CA ILE A 329 4.90 -7.71 16.14
C ILE A 329 3.84 -7.73 15.03
N ALA A 330 3.85 -8.74 14.15
CA ALA A 330 2.96 -8.76 13.00
C ALA A 330 2.36 -10.13 12.72
N SER A 331 1.22 -10.15 12.05
CA SER A 331 0.62 -11.40 11.58
C SER A 331 1.47 -12.04 10.49
N LYS A 332 1.66 -13.37 10.57
CA LYS A 332 2.36 -14.20 9.57
C LYS A 332 1.47 -14.41 8.34
N ILE A 333 1.25 -13.36 7.56
CA ILE A 333 0.32 -13.39 6.44
C ILE A 333 0.82 -12.53 5.25
N GLY A 334 0.58 -13.01 4.03
CA GLY A 334 0.95 -12.30 2.81
C GLY A 334 2.46 -12.08 2.69
N GLY A 335 2.85 -10.86 2.34
CA GLY A 335 4.26 -10.45 2.22
C GLY A 335 4.91 -10.04 3.54
N ILE A 336 4.20 -10.04 4.67
CA ILE A 336 4.78 -9.67 5.98
C ILE A 336 5.98 -10.54 6.37
N PRO A 337 5.97 -11.89 6.20
CA PRO A 337 7.12 -12.73 6.51
C PRO A 337 8.37 -12.46 5.66
N GLU A 338 8.23 -11.73 4.55
CA GLU A 338 9.38 -11.29 3.73
C GLU A 338 10.10 -10.07 4.35
N LEU A 339 9.44 -9.38 5.28
CA LEU A 339 9.90 -8.16 5.92
C LEU A 339 10.33 -8.39 7.36
N VAL A 340 9.50 -9.11 8.12
CA VAL A 340 9.73 -9.40 9.55
C VAL A 340 10.40 -10.76 9.68
N ILE A 341 11.60 -10.75 10.26
CA ILE A 341 12.37 -11.95 10.60
C ILE A 341 12.19 -12.19 12.09
N ASP A 342 11.54 -13.32 12.42
CA ASP A 342 11.17 -13.65 13.80
C ASP A 342 12.39 -13.69 14.72
N GLY A 343 12.32 -12.99 15.86
CA GLY A 343 13.42 -12.87 16.82
C GLY A 343 14.56 -11.91 16.43
N GLU A 344 14.60 -11.38 15.20
CA GLU A 344 15.63 -10.43 14.76
C GLU A 344 15.11 -8.99 14.77
N ASN A 345 14.13 -8.66 13.92
CA ASN A 345 13.57 -7.32 13.80
C ASN A 345 12.11 -7.26 14.26
N GLY A 346 11.56 -8.36 14.77
CA GLY A 346 10.20 -8.46 15.25
C GLY A 346 9.81 -9.87 15.67
N LEU A 347 8.49 -10.05 15.89
CA LEU A 347 7.85 -11.35 16.16
C LEU A 347 6.71 -11.56 15.17
N LEU A 348 6.51 -12.81 14.77
CA LEU A 348 5.41 -13.22 13.89
C LEU A 348 4.40 -14.05 14.67
N VAL A 349 3.10 -13.80 14.43
CA VAL A 349 1.97 -14.49 15.06
C VAL A 349 0.96 -14.96 14.01
N GLU A 350 0.22 -16.03 14.27
CA GLU A 350 -0.84 -16.47 13.37
C GLU A 350 -2.00 -15.45 13.30
N PRO A 351 -2.51 -15.11 12.09
CA PRO A 351 -3.57 -14.13 11.92
C PRO A 351 -4.82 -14.48 12.72
N GLY A 352 -5.31 -13.51 13.49
CA GLY A 352 -6.54 -13.66 14.30
C GLY A 352 -6.38 -14.48 15.59
N ASN A 353 -5.20 -15.02 15.87
CA ASN A 353 -4.93 -15.81 17.09
C ASN A 353 -4.65 -14.85 18.27
N ILE A 354 -5.70 -14.64 19.10
CA ILE A 354 -5.63 -13.74 20.26
C ILE A 354 -4.63 -14.22 21.30
N SER A 355 -4.57 -15.56 21.58
CA SER A 355 -3.67 -16.14 22.56
C SER A 355 -2.22 -15.92 22.18
N GLU A 356 -1.87 -16.29 20.94
CA GLU A 356 -0.51 -16.16 20.42
C GLU A 356 -0.06 -14.70 20.35
N LEU A 357 -0.97 -13.76 19.98
CA LEU A 357 -0.68 -12.34 20.04
C LEU A 357 -0.42 -11.88 21.48
N SER A 358 -1.21 -12.33 22.45
CA SER A 358 -0.99 -12.02 23.88
C SER A 358 0.36 -12.57 24.37
N GLU A 359 0.72 -13.77 23.95
CA GLU A 359 1.99 -14.41 24.27
C GLU A 359 3.16 -13.67 23.65
N ALA A 360 3.03 -13.25 22.37
CA ALA A 360 4.05 -12.46 21.67
C ALA A 360 4.26 -11.07 22.31
N LEU A 361 3.18 -10.39 22.71
CA LEU A 361 3.26 -9.15 23.47
C LEU A 361 3.99 -9.37 24.81
N SER A 362 3.68 -10.45 25.53
CA SER A 362 4.32 -10.78 26.81
C SER A 362 5.79 -11.21 26.64
N LYS A 363 6.11 -11.91 25.55
CA LYS A 363 7.49 -12.27 25.19
C LYS A 363 8.29 -11.01 24.87
N PHE A 364 7.71 -10.11 24.09
CA PHE A 364 8.35 -8.85 23.72
C PHE A 364 8.66 -7.97 24.96
N GLU A 365 7.77 -7.94 25.93
CA GLU A 365 7.99 -7.22 27.19
C GLU A 365 9.24 -7.76 27.91
N LYS A 366 9.38 -9.07 28.05
CA LYS A 366 10.54 -9.73 28.66
C LYS A 366 11.84 -9.50 27.89
N GLU A 367 11.75 -9.44 26.56
CA GLU A 367 12.87 -9.24 25.64
C GLU A 367 13.05 -7.76 25.22
N ARG A 368 12.37 -6.82 25.89
CA ARG A 368 12.35 -5.39 25.58
C ARG A 368 13.74 -4.80 25.34
N GLU A 369 14.69 -5.07 26.25
CA GLU A 369 16.06 -4.57 26.15
C GLU A 369 16.82 -5.19 24.95
N VAL A 370 16.56 -6.45 24.65
CA VAL A 370 17.18 -7.14 23.50
C VAL A 370 16.79 -6.44 22.20
N PHE A 371 15.48 -6.18 21.98
CA PHE A 371 15.01 -5.48 20.79
C PHE A 371 15.46 -4.00 20.76
N TRP A 372 15.53 -3.36 21.95
CA TRP A 372 16.02 -2.00 22.04
C TRP A 372 17.50 -1.91 21.61
N ASN A 373 18.33 -2.82 22.08
CA ASN A 373 19.75 -2.89 21.72
C ASN A 373 19.97 -3.20 20.22
N LYS A 374 19.04 -3.93 19.58
CA LYS A 374 19.05 -4.19 18.14
C LYS A 374 18.54 -3.02 17.28
N SER A 375 18.15 -1.89 17.88
CA SER A 375 17.55 -0.75 17.16
C SER A 375 18.37 -0.30 15.95
N LYS A 376 19.70 -0.22 16.06
CA LYS A 376 20.60 0.15 14.95
C LYS A 376 20.61 -0.90 13.83
N GLU A 377 20.56 -2.18 14.17
CA GLU A 377 20.49 -3.29 13.20
C GLU A 377 19.14 -3.29 12.47
N ILE A 378 18.04 -3.06 13.21
CA ILE A 378 16.69 -2.92 12.65
C ILE A 378 16.68 -1.73 11.68
N GLN A 379 17.23 -0.58 12.08
CA GLN A 379 17.30 0.60 11.23
C GLN A 379 18.11 0.34 9.96
N LYS A 380 19.26 -0.34 10.06
CA LYS A 380 20.08 -0.71 8.92
C LYS A 380 19.34 -1.66 7.96
N SER A 381 18.50 -2.55 8.49
CA SER A 381 17.69 -3.45 7.65
C SER A 381 16.72 -2.69 6.74
N ALA A 382 16.29 -1.48 7.12
CA ALA A 382 15.42 -0.62 6.31
C ALA A 382 16.13 0.02 5.10
N GLU A 383 17.47 0.07 5.07
CA GLU A 383 18.23 0.68 3.97
C GLU A 383 18.02 -0.04 2.63
N ARG A 384 17.70 -1.33 2.66
CA ARG A 384 17.39 -2.12 1.45
C ARG A 384 16.14 -1.63 0.75
N PHE A 385 15.24 -0.94 1.47
CA PHE A 385 13.97 -0.40 0.98
C PHE A 385 14.06 1.09 0.64
N SER A 386 15.26 1.66 0.55
CA SER A 386 15.41 3.09 0.28
C SER A 386 14.86 3.46 -1.10
N LEU A 387 14.24 4.64 -1.19
CA LEU A 387 13.71 5.19 -2.44
C LEU A 387 14.79 5.26 -3.53
N LYS A 388 16.02 5.61 -3.15
CA LYS A 388 17.16 5.64 -4.08
C LYS A 388 17.37 4.29 -4.74
N LYS A 389 17.47 3.20 -3.95
CA LYS A 389 17.67 1.84 -4.48
C LYS A 389 16.50 1.39 -5.36
N TYR A 390 15.28 1.73 -4.95
CA TYR A 390 14.08 1.41 -5.73
C TYR A 390 14.16 2.06 -7.13
N VAL A 391 14.48 3.34 -7.19
CA VAL A 391 14.57 4.06 -8.47
C VAL A 391 15.80 3.61 -9.28
N ASP A 392 16.93 3.28 -8.64
CA ASP A 392 18.09 2.69 -9.33
C ASP A 392 17.70 1.38 -10.05
N GLU A 393 16.87 0.53 -9.43
CA GLU A 393 16.35 -0.69 -10.08
C GLU A 393 15.36 -0.36 -11.20
N LEU A 394 14.50 0.64 -11.04
CA LEU A 394 13.59 1.08 -12.12
C LEU A 394 14.37 1.54 -13.36
N GLU A 395 15.42 2.37 -13.18
CA GLU A 395 16.24 2.84 -14.29
C GLU A 395 16.96 1.70 -15.02
N LYS A 396 17.48 0.69 -14.28
CA LYS A 396 18.05 -0.53 -14.88
C LYS A 396 17.01 -1.31 -15.68
N ILE A 397 15.79 -1.45 -15.16
CA ILE A 397 14.69 -2.13 -15.86
C ILE A 397 14.36 -1.38 -17.15
N VAL A 398 14.19 -0.06 -17.11
CA VAL A 398 13.91 0.75 -18.31
C VAL A 398 15.02 0.58 -19.36
N ALA A 399 16.28 0.55 -18.93
CA ALA A 399 17.41 0.34 -19.83
C ALA A 399 17.45 -1.07 -20.45
N SER A 400 16.87 -2.07 -19.80
CA SER A 400 16.84 -3.47 -20.29
C SER A 400 15.70 -3.77 -21.26
N ILE A 401 14.63 -2.98 -21.25
CA ILE A 401 13.50 -3.13 -22.19
C ILE A 401 13.93 -2.62 -23.57
N LYS A 402 13.87 -3.51 -24.55
CA LYS A 402 14.23 -3.20 -25.94
C LYS A 402 13.16 -2.38 -26.67
#